data_2f11d4c9f0925b90bc7741b07a527892
#
_entry.id   2f11d4c9f0925b90bc7741b07a527892
#
_cell.length_a   1.000
_cell.length_b   1.000
_cell.length_c   1.000
_cell.angle_alpha   90.00
_cell.angle_beta   90.00
_cell.angle_gamma   90.00
#
_symmetry.space_group_name_H-M   'P 1'
#
loop_
_entity.id
_entity.type
_entity.pdbx_description
1 polymer ?
#
loop_
_entity_poly.entity_id
_entity_poly.type
_entity_poly.pdbx_seq_one_letter_code
_entity_poly.pdbx_strand_id
1 'polypeptide(L)'
;MSRLAGSIKTLRKQQHMTQDELAELLHVTRQTVSNYENGKSEPDIETLVHIAEIFETDVNSLVNSPAVLTEDKAPKHWGKAAVLVIATIAAFILSHHMAQWANHYGQWHYNFSFGIAVAGFFYPIFLALLGYTVIYTLQQFAKFPEPIPQYKFIHRLLSAFLIVSCALYLPQVLWCCAELLRLAGLLPIDGKLPVCNITPAYHFWFIARYPKVWYTVCALCGGGIAITNVKTPKD
;
A
#
# COMPACT_ATOMS: atom_id res chain seq x y z
N MET A 1 -9.46 -8.48 24.42
CA MET A 1 -8.55 -9.09 25.40
C MET A 1 -8.55 -8.24 26.64
N SER A 2 -8.64 -8.85 27.85
CA SER A 2 -8.47 -8.08 29.10
C SER A 2 -7.02 -7.57 29.18
N ARG A 3 -6.81 -6.42 29.83
CA ARG A 3 -5.47 -5.83 29.99
C ARG A 3 -4.52 -6.80 30.67
N LEU A 4 -5.02 -7.49 31.71
CA LEU A 4 -4.31 -8.50 32.45
C LEU A 4 -3.80 -9.66 31.57
N ALA A 5 -4.65 -10.19 30.69
CA ALA A 5 -4.28 -11.26 29.78
C ALA A 5 -3.10 -10.87 28.86
N GLY A 6 -3.11 -9.63 28.38
CA GLY A 6 -2.01 -9.08 27.59
C GLY A 6 -0.72 -8.93 28.39
N SER A 7 -0.80 -8.46 29.65
CA SER A 7 0.36 -8.30 30.53
C SER A 7 1.02 -9.65 30.86
N ILE A 8 0.25 -10.65 31.24
CA ILE A 8 0.76 -12.01 31.54
C ILE A 8 1.52 -12.57 30.32
N LYS A 9 0.90 -12.57 29.16
CA LYS A 9 1.51 -13.07 27.93
C LYS A 9 2.80 -12.34 27.55
N THR A 10 2.84 -11.02 27.76
CA THR A 10 3.99 -10.18 27.45
C THR A 10 5.16 -10.49 28.38
N LEU A 11 4.92 -10.51 29.71
CA LEU A 11 5.96 -10.78 30.69
C LEU A 11 6.54 -12.19 30.52
N ARG A 12 5.70 -13.20 30.27
CA ARG A 12 6.17 -14.55 29.97
C ARG A 12 7.11 -14.58 28.76
N LYS A 13 6.73 -13.91 27.67
CA LYS A 13 7.56 -13.85 26.45
C LYS A 13 8.86 -13.06 26.67
N GLN A 14 8.86 -12.03 27.49
CA GLN A 14 10.06 -11.26 27.83
C GLN A 14 11.07 -12.10 28.59
N GLN A 15 10.61 -13.02 29.44
CA GLN A 15 11.46 -13.99 30.16
C GLN A 15 11.73 -15.26 29.34
N HIS A 16 11.35 -15.29 28.04
CA HIS A 16 11.54 -16.42 27.14
C HIS A 16 10.92 -17.74 27.61
N MET A 17 9.93 -17.68 28.49
CA MET A 17 9.22 -18.85 28.99
C MET A 17 8.18 -19.38 28.01
N THR A 18 7.99 -20.70 27.99
CA THR A 18 6.85 -21.37 27.35
C THR A 18 5.60 -21.31 28.24
N GLN A 19 4.41 -21.60 27.68
CA GLN A 19 3.19 -21.72 28.51
C GLN A 19 3.25 -22.91 29.47
N ASP A 20 3.99 -23.95 29.10
CA ASP A 20 4.18 -25.14 29.96
C ASP A 20 5.04 -24.79 31.18
N GLU A 21 6.17 -24.10 31.01
CA GLU A 21 7.03 -23.64 32.10
C GLU A 21 6.31 -22.70 33.07
N LEU A 22 5.52 -21.75 32.56
CA LEU A 22 4.73 -20.88 33.42
C LEU A 22 3.63 -21.66 34.17
N ALA A 23 3.04 -22.69 33.55
CA ALA A 23 2.04 -23.54 34.16
C ALA A 23 2.63 -24.37 35.29
N GLU A 24 3.84 -24.88 35.13
CA GLU A 24 4.59 -25.61 36.19
C GLU A 24 4.87 -24.70 37.40
N LEU A 25 5.35 -23.47 37.16
CA LEU A 25 5.63 -22.52 38.22
C LEU A 25 4.38 -22.09 38.98
N LEU A 26 3.24 -21.99 38.31
CA LEU A 26 1.96 -21.62 38.91
C LEU A 26 1.17 -22.83 39.48
N HIS A 27 1.70 -24.05 39.32
CA HIS A 27 1.02 -25.30 39.68
C HIS A 27 -0.38 -25.45 39.06
N VAL A 28 -0.53 -24.98 37.79
CA VAL A 28 -1.77 -25.08 37.02
C VAL A 28 -1.52 -25.84 35.70
N THR A 29 -2.60 -26.10 34.95
CA THR A 29 -2.43 -26.72 33.64
C THR A 29 -2.02 -25.69 32.56
N ARG A 30 -1.30 -26.14 31.52
CA ARG A 30 -1.02 -25.30 30.33
C ARG A 30 -2.28 -24.68 29.78
N GLN A 31 -3.40 -25.42 29.76
CA GLN A 31 -4.68 -24.92 29.28
C GLN A 31 -5.19 -23.74 30.12
N THR A 32 -4.97 -23.78 31.44
CA THR A 32 -5.31 -22.67 32.33
C THR A 32 -4.52 -21.42 32.02
N VAL A 33 -3.21 -21.55 31.83
CA VAL A 33 -2.34 -20.42 31.38
C VAL A 33 -2.80 -19.88 30.01
N SER A 34 -3.10 -20.77 29.09
CA SER A 34 -3.64 -20.36 27.79
C SER A 34 -4.96 -19.60 27.90
N ASN A 35 -5.83 -20.00 28.84
CA ASN A 35 -7.11 -19.29 29.07
C ASN A 35 -6.86 -17.91 29.71
N TYR A 36 -5.92 -17.79 30.64
CA TYR A 36 -5.51 -16.49 31.20
C TYR A 36 -4.97 -15.55 30.14
N GLU A 37 -4.04 -16.01 29.30
CA GLU A 37 -3.43 -15.22 28.22
C GLU A 37 -4.41 -14.81 27.11
N ASN A 38 -5.46 -15.57 26.90
CA ASN A 38 -6.51 -15.28 25.91
C ASN A 38 -7.72 -14.53 26.51
N GLY A 39 -7.72 -14.28 27.84
CA GLY A 39 -8.82 -13.60 28.54
C GLY A 39 -10.11 -14.42 28.59
N LYS A 40 -10.02 -15.74 28.47
CA LYS A 40 -11.16 -16.66 28.62
C LYS A 40 -11.52 -16.93 30.09
N SER A 41 -10.54 -16.84 30.98
CA SER A 41 -10.70 -16.87 32.44
C SER A 41 -9.71 -15.89 33.05
N GLU A 42 -10.01 -15.39 34.22
CA GLU A 42 -9.12 -14.55 35.03
C GLU A 42 -8.53 -15.36 36.17
N PRO A 43 -7.23 -15.16 36.49
CA PRO A 43 -6.63 -15.78 37.68
C PRO A 43 -7.28 -15.20 38.95
N ASP A 44 -7.37 -16.01 39.98
CA ASP A 44 -7.75 -15.54 41.29
C ASP A 44 -6.65 -14.68 41.94
N ILE A 45 -6.94 -14.07 43.09
CA ILE A 45 -6.04 -13.13 43.74
C ILE A 45 -4.72 -13.81 44.13
N GLU A 46 -4.78 -15.06 44.62
CA GLU A 46 -3.59 -15.81 45.04
C GLU A 46 -2.70 -16.13 43.84
N THR A 47 -3.27 -16.61 42.72
CA THR A 47 -2.57 -16.86 41.49
C THR A 47 -1.99 -15.56 40.91
N LEU A 48 -2.70 -14.44 41.08
CA LEU A 48 -2.27 -13.13 40.54
C LEU A 48 -1.05 -12.59 41.29
N VAL A 49 -1.02 -12.79 42.65
CA VAL A 49 0.17 -12.47 43.47
C VAL A 49 1.34 -13.36 43.08
N HIS A 50 1.12 -14.66 42.89
CA HIS A 50 2.15 -15.60 42.49
C HIS A 50 2.73 -15.28 41.08
N ILE A 51 1.87 -14.86 40.15
CA ILE A 51 2.30 -14.36 38.82
C ILE A 51 3.18 -13.10 38.97
N ALA A 52 2.80 -12.18 39.89
CA ALA A 52 3.56 -10.97 40.14
C ALA A 52 4.95 -11.28 40.71
N GLU A 53 5.03 -12.25 41.62
CA GLU A 53 6.29 -12.72 42.21
C GLU A 53 7.21 -13.37 41.16
N ILE A 54 6.67 -14.29 40.32
CA ILE A 54 7.44 -14.95 39.23
C ILE A 54 8.03 -13.93 38.28
N PHE A 55 7.29 -12.87 37.96
CA PHE A 55 7.73 -11.83 37.02
C PHE A 55 8.43 -10.64 37.69
N GLU A 56 8.71 -10.73 39.01
CA GLU A 56 9.36 -9.66 39.79
C GLU A 56 8.68 -8.29 39.58
N THR A 57 7.34 -8.27 39.59
CA THR A 57 6.54 -7.07 39.34
C THR A 57 5.50 -6.86 40.44
N ASP A 58 4.92 -5.67 40.51
CA ASP A 58 3.83 -5.37 41.42
C ASP A 58 2.47 -5.76 40.78
N VAL A 59 1.55 -6.27 41.61
CA VAL A 59 0.19 -6.68 41.20
C VAL A 59 -0.56 -5.51 40.54
N ASN A 60 -0.41 -4.29 41.09
CA ASN A 60 -1.01 -3.10 40.48
C ASN A 60 -0.45 -2.82 39.09
N SER A 61 0.84 -3.03 38.90
CA SER A 61 1.50 -2.93 37.58
C SER A 61 1.00 -3.99 36.61
N LEU A 62 0.70 -5.19 37.10
CA LEU A 62 0.19 -6.30 36.30
C LEU A 62 -1.24 -6.03 35.81
N VAL A 63 -2.07 -5.40 36.63
CA VAL A 63 -3.49 -5.11 36.36
C VAL A 63 -3.65 -3.77 35.61
N ASN A 64 -2.91 -2.73 36.05
CA ASN A 64 -3.07 -1.35 35.55
C ASN A 64 -1.99 -0.89 34.59
N SER A 65 -0.90 -1.64 34.42
CA SER A 65 0.04 -1.32 33.35
C SER A 65 -0.75 -1.19 32.07
N PRO A 66 -0.57 -0.09 31.31
CA PRO A 66 -0.90 -0.15 29.91
C PRO A 66 -0.15 -1.39 29.44
N ALA A 67 -0.88 -2.47 29.05
CA ALA A 67 -0.26 -3.67 28.50
C ALA A 67 0.94 -3.16 27.73
N VAL A 68 2.18 -3.49 28.19
CA VAL A 68 3.35 -3.16 27.40
C VAL A 68 3.02 -3.86 26.12
N LEU A 69 2.45 -3.08 25.22
CA LEU A 69 2.15 -3.54 23.89
C LEU A 69 3.51 -3.99 23.45
N THR A 70 3.78 -5.30 23.65
CA THR A 70 4.76 -5.91 22.78
C THR A 70 4.31 -5.34 21.45
N GLU A 71 5.14 -4.48 20.87
CA GLU A 71 4.97 -4.22 19.49
C GLU A 71 4.85 -5.61 18.88
N ASP A 72 3.62 -6.11 18.76
CA ASP A 72 3.30 -7.07 17.74
C ASP A 72 3.75 -6.30 16.50
N LYS A 73 5.03 -6.54 16.14
CA LYS A 73 5.56 -6.08 14.88
C LYS A 73 4.58 -6.64 13.90
N ALA A 74 3.61 -5.78 13.53
CA ALA A 74 2.55 -6.14 12.61
C ALA A 74 3.25 -6.90 11.50
N PRO A 75 2.83 -8.12 11.16
CA PRO A 75 3.61 -9.00 10.30
C PRO A 75 4.06 -8.16 9.12
N LYS A 76 5.36 -7.91 9.02
CA LYS A 76 5.92 -7.06 7.97
C LYS A 76 5.47 -7.71 6.68
N HIS A 77 4.57 -7.05 5.95
CA HIS A 77 4.02 -7.56 4.69
C HIS A 77 5.05 -7.43 3.57
N TRP A 78 6.24 -7.99 3.81
CA TRP A 78 7.35 -7.98 2.84
C TRP A 78 6.94 -8.55 1.49
N GLY A 79 6.06 -9.56 1.48
CA GLY A 79 5.54 -10.11 0.24
C GLY A 79 4.78 -9.07 -0.59
N LYS A 80 3.91 -8.28 0.03
CA LYS A 80 3.19 -7.19 -0.68
C LYS A 80 4.14 -6.09 -1.14
N ALA A 81 5.11 -5.69 -0.31
CA ALA A 81 6.11 -4.69 -0.69
C ALA A 81 6.95 -5.18 -1.88
N ALA A 82 7.41 -6.43 -1.88
CA ALA A 82 8.15 -7.02 -2.99
C ALA A 82 7.34 -7.06 -4.30
N VAL A 83 6.07 -7.47 -4.23
CA VAL A 83 5.18 -7.47 -5.41
C VAL A 83 4.99 -6.05 -5.96
N LEU A 84 4.80 -5.04 -5.10
CA LEU A 84 4.67 -3.64 -5.52
C LEU A 84 5.96 -3.12 -6.17
N VAL A 85 7.12 -3.44 -5.61
CA VAL A 85 8.42 -3.06 -6.19
C VAL A 85 8.60 -3.69 -7.56
N ILE A 86 8.34 -5.00 -7.69
CA ILE A 86 8.43 -5.71 -8.98
C ILE A 86 7.46 -5.09 -10.00
N ALA A 87 6.20 -4.84 -9.61
CA ALA A 87 5.20 -4.21 -10.47
C ALA A 87 5.64 -2.80 -10.92
N THR A 88 6.25 -2.01 -10.02
CA THR A 88 6.77 -0.68 -10.35
C THR A 88 7.92 -0.74 -11.34
N ILE A 89 8.86 -1.68 -11.16
CA ILE A 89 9.97 -1.90 -12.09
C ILE A 89 9.44 -2.35 -13.45
N ALA A 90 8.50 -3.28 -13.49
CA ALA A 90 7.88 -3.74 -14.73
C ALA A 90 7.15 -2.59 -15.46
N ALA A 91 6.40 -1.77 -14.73
CA ALA A 91 5.74 -0.59 -15.30
C ALA A 91 6.74 0.44 -15.84
N PHE A 92 7.89 0.63 -15.18
CA PHE A 92 8.97 1.48 -15.68
C PHE A 92 9.55 0.96 -17.00
N ILE A 93 9.92 -0.31 -17.03
CA ILE A 93 10.49 -0.95 -18.22
C ILE A 93 9.49 -0.83 -19.40
N LEU A 94 8.22 -1.18 -19.15
CA LEU A 94 7.16 -1.11 -20.15
C LEU A 94 6.98 0.32 -20.69
N SER A 95 6.83 1.31 -19.80
CA SER A 95 6.62 2.71 -20.19
C SER A 95 7.82 3.27 -20.95
N HIS A 96 9.05 2.87 -20.57
CA HIS A 96 10.28 3.28 -21.25
C HIS A 96 10.37 2.72 -22.68
N HIS A 97 10.14 1.42 -22.84
CA HIS A 97 10.14 0.78 -24.17
C HIS A 97 9.02 1.33 -25.05
N MET A 98 7.83 1.52 -24.50
CA MET A 98 6.72 2.13 -25.24
C MET A 98 7.04 3.56 -25.69
N ALA A 99 7.72 4.35 -24.85
CA ALA A 99 8.13 5.70 -25.22
C ALA A 99 9.15 5.70 -26.37
N GLN A 100 10.15 4.82 -26.31
CA GLN A 100 11.13 4.69 -27.39
C GLN A 100 10.46 4.26 -28.69
N TRP A 101 9.60 3.25 -28.63
CA TRP A 101 8.86 2.79 -29.81
C TRP A 101 7.93 3.87 -30.37
N ALA A 102 7.21 4.59 -29.51
CA ALA A 102 6.31 5.66 -29.89
C ALA A 102 7.05 6.82 -30.58
N ASN A 103 8.24 7.18 -30.09
CA ASN A 103 9.09 8.19 -30.73
C ASN A 103 9.59 7.73 -32.09
N HIS A 104 10.05 6.49 -32.20
CA HIS A 104 10.49 5.92 -33.47
C HIS A 104 9.35 5.90 -34.51
N TYR A 105 8.18 5.40 -34.10
CA TYR A 105 6.98 5.38 -34.93
C TYR A 105 6.56 6.79 -35.36
N GLY A 106 6.58 7.76 -34.42
CA GLY A 106 6.24 9.16 -34.70
C GLY A 106 7.14 9.80 -35.76
N GLN A 107 8.45 9.54 -35.70
CA GLN A 107 9.42 10.05 -36.68
C GLN A 107 9.20 9.49 -38.10
N TRP A 108 8.88 8.19 -38.17
CA TRP A 108 8.70 7.52 -39.47
C TRP A 108 7.35 7.82 -40.14
N HIS A 109 6.29 7.98 -39.34
CA HIS A 109 4.92 8.09 -39.85
C HIS A 109 4.32 9.49 -39.67
N TYR A 110 5.08 10.43 -39.07
CA TYR A 110 4.60 11.78 -38.73
C TYR A 110 3.33 11.73 -37.85
N ASN A 111 3.21 10.73 -37.00
CA ASN A 111 2.07 10.50 -36.14
C ASN A 111 2.51 10.33 -34.66
N PHE A 112 2.27 11.35 -33.85
CA PHE A 112 2.68 11.40 -32.46
C PHE A 112 1.63 10.89 -31.49
N SER A 113 0.53 10.27 -31.96
CA SER A 113 -0.57 9.79 -31.13
C SER A 113 -0.11 8.76 -30.07
N PHE A 114 0.84 7.91 -30.42
CA PHE A 114 1.43 6.96 -29.46
C PHE A 114 2.23 7.67 -28.36
N GLY A 115 2.97 8.72 -28.71
CA GLY A 115 3.68 9.54 -27.71
C GLY A 115 2.74 10.24 -26.75
N ILE A 116 1.61 10.73 -27.23
CA ILE A 116 0.56 11.33 -26.41
C ILE A 116 -0.05 10.29 -25.46
N ALA A 117 -0.34 9.08 -25.92
CA ALA A 117 -0.85 7.99 -25.08
C ALA A 117 0.16 7.60 -23.99
N VAL A 118 1.44 7.50 -24.32
CA VAL A 118 2.48 7.19 -23.33
C VAL A 118 2.60 8.30 -22.30
N ALA A 119 2.69 9.55 -22.72
CA ALA A 119 2.86 10.70 -21.83
C ALA A 119 1.63 10.95 -20.94
N GLY A 120 0.42 10.75 -21.48
CA GLY A 120 -0.83 11.06 -20.80
C GLY A 120 -1.41 9.91 -19.96
N PHE A 121 -1.08 8.67 -20.29
CA PHE A 121 -1.66 7.50 -19.65
C PHE A 121 -0.61 6.63 -18.93
N PHE A 122 0.39 6.12 -19.64
CA PHE A 122 1.33 5.16 -19.06
C PHE A 122 2.28 5.79 -18.04
N TYR A 123 2.86 6.95 -18.32
CA TYR A 123 3.74 7.62 -17.36
C TYR A 123 3.04 8.08 -16.08
N PRO A 124 1.84 8.68 -16.10
CA PRO A 124 1.09 9.00 -14.89
C PRO A 124 0.79 7.78 -14.01
N ILE A 125 0.38 6.66 -14.60
CA ILE A 125 0.12 5.41 -13.87
C ILE A 125 1.41 4.90 -13.22
N PHE A 126 2.51 4.84 -13.97
CA PHE A 126 3.80 4.45 -13.43
C PHE A 126 4.23 5.32 -12.25
N LEU A 127 4.13 6.64 -12.39
CA LEU A 127 4.56 7.57 -11.34
C LEU A 127 3.65 7.54 -10.11
N ALA A 128 2.35 7.35 -10.29
CA ALA A 128 1.44 7.13 -9.18
C ALA A 128 1.76 5.83 -8.44
N LEU A 129 2.04 4.75 -9.17
CA LEU A 129 2.47 3.47 -8.60
C LEU A 129 3.81 3.61 -7.87
N LEU A 130 4.77 4.35 -8.43
CA LEU A 130 6.05 4.64 -7.80
C LEU A 130 5.87 5.39 -6.48
N GLY A 131 5.09 6.47 -6.48
CA GLY A 131 4.78 7.24 -5.28
C GLY A 131 4.11 6.38 -4.20
N TYR A 132 3.13 5.56 -4.59
CA TYR A 132 2.48 4.61 -3.70
C TYR A 132 3.48 3.60 -3.11
N THR A 133 4.31 2.98 -3.94
CA THR A 133 5.29 1.95 -3.53
C THR A 133 6.32 2.52 -2.56
N VAL A 134 6.85 3.71 -2.83
CA VAL A 134 7.83 4.38 -1.96
C VAL A 134 7.23 4.63 -0.57
N ILE A 135 6.05 5.23 -0.49
CA ILE A 135 5.42 5.50 0.80
C ILE A 135 5.04 4.20 1.51
N TYR A 136 4.46 3.22 0.80
CA TYR A 136 4.10 1.92 1.38
C TYR A 136 5.32 1.19 1.95
N THR A 137 6.45 1.21 1.26
CA THR A 137 7.69 0.60 1.77
C THR A 137 8.24 1.36 2.97
N LEU A 138 8.23 2.69 2.96
CA LEU A 138 8.64 3.50 4.10
C LEU A 138 7.80 3.23 5.35
N GLN A 139 6.48 3.00 5.20
CA GLN A 139 5.59 2.64 6.31
C GLN A 139 5.95 1.31 6.99
N GLN A 140 6.71 0.42 6.32
CA GLN A 140 7.20 -0.80 6.93
C GLN A 140 8.39 -0.56 7.90
N PHE A 141 9.10 0.55 7.74
CA PHE A 141 10.30 0.89 8.52
C PHE A 141 10.06 1.99 9.55
N ALA A 142 9.18 2.92 9.28
CA ALA A 142 8.92 4.09 10.13
C ALA A 142 7.49 4.08 10.65
N LYS A 143 7.30 4.54 11.90
CA LYS A 143 5.96 4.85 12.42
C LYS A 143 5.50 6.15 11.75
N PHE A 144 4.54 6.04 10.85
CA PHE A 144 3.89 7.21 10.29
C PHE A 144 2.88 7.79 11.29
N PRO A 145 2.69 9.11 11.32
CA PRO A 145 1.68 9.73 12.17
C PRO A 145 0.29 9.16 11.84
N GLU A 146 -0.59 9.14 12.86
CA GLU A 146 -1.96 8.68 12.67
C GLU A 146 -2.66 9.45 11.53
N PRO A 147 -3.53 8.77 10.75
CA PRO A 147 -4.20 9.41 9.63
C PRO A 147 -5.09 10.55 10.11
N ILE A 148 -5.06 11.67 9.37
CA ILE A 148 -5.88 12.85 9.61
C ILE A 148 -7.38 12.46 9.60
N PRO A 149 -8.26 13.05 10.45
CA PRO A 149 -9.70 12.68 10.51
C PRO A 149 -10.41 12.62 9.16
N GLN A 150 -9.94 13.42 8.18
CA GLN A 150 -10.52 13.49 6.82
C GLN A 150 -9.84 12.55 5.82
N TYR A 151 -9.02 11.59 6.26
CA TYR A 151 -8.24 10.73 5.35
C TYR A 151 -9.10 9.99 4.32
N LYS A 152 -10.30 9.54 4.68
CA LYS A 152 -11.22 8.86 3.75
C LYS A 152 -11.67 9.77 2.61
N PHE A 153 -11.91 11.04 2.90
CA PHE A 153 -12.28 12.04 1.89
C PHE A 153 -11.09 12.34 0.97
N ILE A 154 -9.91 12.58 1.55
CA ILE A 154 -8.67 12.83 0.80
C ILE A 154 -8.35 11.65 -0.11
N HIS A 155 -8.46 10.42 0.41
CA HIS A 155 -8.24 9.19 -0.38
C HIS A 155 -9.15 9.14 -1.61
N ARG A 156 -10.46 9.40 -1.43
CA ARG A 156 -11.43 9.43 -2.54
C ARG A 156 -11.11 10.52 -3.55
N LEU A 157 -10.72 11.71 -3.09
CA LEU A 157 -10.36 12.83 -3.96
C LEU A 157 -9.14 12.51 -4.82
N LEU A 158 -8.07 11.99 -4.22
CA LEU A 158 -6.84 11.61 -4.94
C LEU A 158 -7.08 10.48 -5.93
N SER A 159 -7.87 9.47 -5.54
CA SER A 159 -8.23 8.36 -6.41
C SER A 159 -9.10 8.83 -7.58
N ALA A 160 -10.09 9.68 -7.32
CA ALA A 160 -10.93 10.27 -8.37
C ALA A 160 -10.10 11.11 -9.35
N PHE A 161 -9.16 11.92 -8.87
CA PHE A 161 -8.26 12.71 -9.71
C PHE A 161 -7.45 11.81 -10.66
N LEU A 162 -6.85 10.73 -10.18
CA LEU A 162 -6.09 9.80 -11.02
C LEU A 162 -6.99 9.08 -12.02
N ILE A 163 -8.19 8.62 -11.60
CA ILE A 163 -9.16 7.95 -12.48
C ILE A 163 -9.60 8.88 -13.61
N VAL A 164 -9.99 10.12 -13.29
CA VAL A 164 -10.40 11.11 -14.29
C VAL A 164 -9.25 11.42 -15.24
N SER A 165 -8.05 11.62 -14.72
CA SER A 165 -6.86 11.86 -15.52
C SER A 165 -6.56 10.72 -16.50
N CYS A 166 -6.68 9.48 -16.08
CA CYS A 166 -6.53 8.31 -16.96
C CYS A 166 -7.67 8.21 -17.98
N ALA A 167 -8.92 8.46 -17.55
CA ALA A 167 -10.09 8.39 -18.40
C ALA A 167 -10.03 9.37 -19.58
N LEU A 168 -9.45 10.56 -19.39
CA LEU A 168 -9.27 11.56 -20.47
C LEU A 168 -8.38 11.03 -21.61
N TYR A 169 -7.47 10.10 -21.34
CA TYR A 169 -6.59 9.51 -22.36
C TYR A 169 -7.07 8.15 -22.88
N LEU A 170 -8.14 7.60 -22.32
CA LEU A 170 -8.67 6.30 -22.73
C LEU A 170 -9.00 6.22 -24.24
N PRO A 171 -9.66 7.23 -24.87
CA PRO A 171 -9.92 7.19 -26.30
C PRO A 171 -8.62 7.14 -27.13
N GLN A 172 -7.58 7.84 -26.70
CA GLN A 172 -6.28 7.83 -27.35
C GLN A 172 -5.59 6.46 -27.24
N VAL A 173 -5.69 5.82 -26.08
CA VAL A 173 -5.16 4.46 -25.87
C VAL A 173 -5.91 3.44 -26.73
N LEU A 174 -7.24 3.53 -26.77
CA LEU A 174 -8.07 2.65 -27.62
C LEU A 174 -7.73 2.81 -29.10
N TRP A 175 -7.53 4.06 -29.56
CA TRP A 175 -7.08 4.32 -30.93
C TRP A 175 -5.71 3.68 -31.18
N CYS A 176 -4.75 3.82 -30.25
CA CYS A 176 -3.43 3.19 -30.37
C CYS A 176 -3.52 1.66 -30.44
N CYS A 177 -4.39 1.05 -29.64
CA CYS A 177 -4.64 -0.39 -29.71
C CYS A 177 -5.22 -0.81 -31.06
N ALA A 178 -6.19 -0.06 -31.59
CA ALA A 178 -6.77 -0.33 -32.90
C ALA A 178 -5.72 -0.23 -34.00
N GLU A 179 -4.86 0.79 -33.98
CA GLU A 179 -3.77 0.95 -34.96
C GLU A 179 -2.75 -0.19 -34.88
N LEU A 180 -2.40 -0.64 -33.66
CA LEU A 180 -1.53 -1.80 -33.46
C LEU A 180 -2.14 -3.08 -34.03
N LEU A 181 -3.43 -3.32 -33.80
CA LEU A 181 -4.15 -4.48 -34.36
C LEU A 181 -4.22 -4.42 -35.88
N ARG A 182 -4.38 -3.23 -36.48
CA ARG A 182 -4.32 -3.02 -37.91
C ARG A 182 -2.92 -3.33 -38.48
N LEU A 183 -1.88 -2.82 -37.85
CA LEU A 183 -0.48 -3.08 -38.25
C LEU A 183 -0.11 -4.57 -38.09
N ALA A 184 -0.70 -5.27 -37.15
CA ALA A 184 -0.54 -6.71 -36.99
C ALA A 184 -1.37 -7.55 -37.99
N GLY A 185 -2.16 -6.90 -38.85
CA GLY A 185 -3.04 -7.60 -39.80
C GLY A 185 -4.26 -8.26 -39.20
N LEU A 186 -4.55 -7.97 -37.92
CA LEU A 186 -5.71 -8.54 -37.20
C LEU A 186 -7.00 -7.76 -37.44
N LEU A 187 -6.92 -6.51 -37.90
CA LEU A 187 -8.06 -5.72 -38.33
C LEU A 187 -7.99 -5.50 -39.85
N PRO A 188 -8.98 -5.95 -40.62
CA PRO A 188 -9.05 -5.80 -42.07
C PRO A 188 -9.53 -4.38 -42.44
N ILE A 189 -8.79 -3.35 -42.03
CA ILE A 189 -9.08 -1.96 -42.41
C ILE A 189 -8.04 -1.51 -43.40
N ASP A 190 -8.48 -1.30 -44.63
CA ASP A 190 -7.66 -0.74 -45.69
C ASP A 190 -7.43 0.76 -45.45
N GLY A 191 -6.15 1.15 -45.34
CA GLY A 191 -5.77 2.55 -45.12
C GLY A 191 -5.34 2.86 -43.65
N LYS A 192 -4.95 4.13 -43.45
CA LYS A 192 -4.58 4.63 -42.12
C LYS A 192 -5.84 4.99 -41.32
N LEU A 193 -5.90 4.60 -40.05
CA LEU A 193 -6.94 5.12 -39.17
C LEU A 193 -6.81 6.65 -39.04
N PRO A 194 -7.93 7.38 -39.01
CA PRO A 194 -7.88 8.84 -38.83
C PRO A 194 -7.21 9.16 -37.49
N VAL A 195 -6.40 10.22 -37.46
CA VAL A 195 -5.70 10.63 -36.24
C VAL A 195 -6.73 10.98 -35.16
N CYS A 196 -6.64 10.33 -34.01
CA CYS A 196 -7.53 10.60 -32.88
C CYS A 196 -7.02 11.84 -32.11
N ASN A 197 -7.68 12.97 -32.28
CA ASN A 197 -7.41 14.21 -31.56
C ASN A 197 -8.49 14.50 -30.50
N ILE A 198 -8.95 13.47 -29.79
CA ILE A 198 -10.05 13.57 -28.81
C ILE A 198 -9.56 14.06 -27.43
N THR A 199 -8.25 14.10 -27.22
CA THR A 199 -7.71 14.64 -25.96
C THR A 199 -8.00 16.14 -25.84
N PRO A 200 -8.49 16.62 -24.69
CA PRO A 200 -8.69 18.05 -24.46
C PRO A 200 -7.38 18.81 -24.75
N ALA A 201 -7.41 19.72 -25.74
CA ALA A 201 -6.22 20.44 -26.19
C ALA A 201 -5.47 21.13 -25.04
N TYR A 202 -6.21 21.66 -24.06
CA TYR A 202 -5.65 22.30 -22.87
C TYR A 202 -4.85 21.34 -21.98
N HIS A 203 -5.34 20.12 -21.77
CA HIS A 203 -4.68 19.13 -20.92
C HIS A 203 -3.38 18.64 -21.60
N PHE A 204 -3.45 18.37 -22.91
CA PHE A 204 -2.27 18.02 -23.69
C PHE A 204 -1.24 19.15 -23.70
N TRP A 205 -1.68 20.42 -23.92
CA TRP A 205 -0.80 21.57 -23.90
C TRP A 205 -0.13 21.75 -22.52
N PHE A 206 -0.86 21.55 -21.41
CA PHE A 206 -0.31 21.62 -20.06
C PHE A 206 0.76 20.56 -19.84
N ILE A 207 0.52 19.30 -20.22
CA ILE A 207 1.50 18.23 -20.08
C ILE A 207 2.72 18.49 -20.95
N ALA A 208 2.54 18.91 -22.19
CA ALA A 208 3.64 19.23 -23.11
C ALA A 208 4.48 20.41 -22.61
N ARG A 209 3.84 21.41 -21.99
CA ARG A 209 4.52 22.62 -21.49
C ARG A 209 5.17 22.42 -20.13
N TYR A 210 4.51 21.63 -19.25
CA TYR A 210 4.94 21.43 -17.87
C TYR A 210 4.98 19.94 -17.47
N PRO A 211 5.71 19.09 -18.19
CA PRO A 211 5.71 17.64 -17.95
C PRO A 211 6.20 17.30 -16.52
N LYS A 212 7.21 17.99 -16.03
CA LYS A 212 7.77 17.77 -14.68
C LYS A 212 6.72 18.04 -13.60
N VAL A 213 5.94 19.11 -13.73
CA VAL A 213 4.86 19.45 -12.77
C VAL A 213 3.80 18.36 -12.77
N TRP A 214 3.33 17.96 -13.95
CA TRP A 214 2.32 16.91 -14.09
C TRP A 214 2.77 15.58 -13.48
N TYR A 215 3.98 15.14 -13.80
CA TYR A 215 4.53 13.89 -13.30
C TYR A 215 4.76 13.92 -11.78
N THR A 216 5.20 15.06 -11.23
CA THR A 216 5.33 15.23 -9.77
C THR A 216 3.97 15.12 -9.09
N VAL A 217 2.93 15.76 -9.63
CA VAL A 217 1.56 15.66 -9.08
C VAL A 217 1.08 14.21 -9.07
N CYS A 218 1.27 13.46 -10.15
CA CYS A 218 0.87 12.05 -10.21
C CYS A 218 1.60 11.19 -9.17
N ALA A 219 2.90 11.39 -8.99
CA ALA A 219 3.69 10.69 -7.97
C ALA A 219 3.23 11.03 -6.54
N LEU A 220 2.97 12.31 -6.27
CA LEU A 220 2.44 12.77 -4.97
C LEU A 220 1.04 12.22 -4.69
N CYS A 221 0.16 12.12 -5.71
CA CYS A 221 -1.14 11.48 -5.58
C CYS A 221 -1.02 10.01 -5.19
N GLY A 222 -0.11 9.26 -5.82
CA GLY A 222 0.16 7.86 -5.47
C GLY A 222 0.64 7.71 -4.03
N GLY A 223 1.61 8.54 -3.60
CA GLY A 223 2.08 8.58 -2.23
C GLY A 223 0.99 8.95 -1.22
N GLY A 224 0.16 9.94 -1.55
CA GLY A 224 -0.99 10.35 -0.74
C GLY A 224 -2.03 9.24 -0.56
N ILE A 225 -2.29 8.47 -1.61
CA ILE A 225 -3.15 7.28 -1.54
C ILE A 225 -2.56 6.24 -0.59
N ALA A 226 -1.25 6.00 -0.62
CA ALA A 226 -0.59 5.06 0.29
C ALA A 226 -0.70 5.51 1.76
N ILE A 227 -0.50 6.80 2.06
CA ILE A 227 -0.64 7.37 3.41
C ILE A 227 -2.09 7.20 3.92
N THR A 228 -3.07 7.43 3.03
CA THR A 228 -4.50 7.39 3.38
C THR A 228 -5.09 5.98 3.39
N ASN A 229 -4.34 4.96 2.96
CA ASN A 229 -4.78 3.55 2.94
C ASN A 229 -4.40 2.79 4.24
N VAL A 230 -4.09 3.49 5.31
CA VAL A 230 -3.79 2.87 6.61
C VAL A 230 -5.11 2.41 7.24
N LYS A 231 -5.22 1.11 7.50
CA LYS A 231 -6.35 0.55 8.25
C LYS A 231 -6.29 1.06 9.68
N THR A 232 -7.34 1.77 10.11
CA THR A 232 -7.50 2.10 11.53
C THR A 232 -7.93 0.83 12.29
N PRO A 233 -7.51 0.66 13.56
CA PRO A 233 -7.85 -0.52 14.38
C PRO A 233 -9.34 -0.71 14.64
N LYS A 234 -10.21 0.11 14.10
CA LYS A 234 -11.68 0.12 14.33
C LYS A 234 -12.51 -0.33 13.12
N ASP A 235 -11.89 -0.75 12.01
CA ASP A 235 -12.61 -1.24 10.82
C ASP A 235 -12.56 -2.78 10.75
#